data_08160cdd867c5f30309401d1be9aca45
#
_entry.id   08160cdd867c5f30309401d1be9aca45
#
_cell.length_a   1.000
_cell.length_b   1.000
_cell.length_c   1.000
_cell.angle_alpha   90.00
_cell.angle_beta   90.00
_cell.angle_gamma   90.00
#
_symmetry.space_group_name_H-M   'P 1'
#
loop_
_entity.id
_entity.type
_entity.pdbx_description
1 polymer ?
#
loop_
_entity_poly.entity_id
_entity_poly.type
_entity_poly.pdbx_seq_one_letter_code
_entity_poly.pdbx_strand_id
1 'polypeptide(L)'
;MNAEKEHSKNREHKTRILVVDDHDIVRQGLIQLVNQEPDLVVCAEAENAGQALDALEKQQVDLAIVDISLEDTSGLELTEKMKLCYPNLIVLILSMHDSLLYAQRSLRAGAAGYVAKHEAAEKIIVAIHQVRDGKIYVSDSKVAKMPSDATS
;
A
#
# COMPACT_ATOMS: atom_id res chain seq x y z
N MET A 1 -18.48 31.17 -1.58
CA MET A 1 -17.87 30.84 -0.29
C MET A 1 -17.92 29.36 0.02
N ASN A 2 -19.07 28.70 -0.15
CA ASN A 2 -19.17 27.27 0.15
C ASN A 2 -18.31 26.41 -0.78
N ALA A 3 -18.21 26.77 -2.05
CA ALA A 3 -17.40 26.03 -3.01
C ALA A 3 -15.91 26.08 -2.67
N GLU A 4 -15.43 27.22 -2.18
CA GLU A 4 -14.04 27.35 -1.77
C GLU A 4 -13.73 26.53 -0.52
N LYS A 5 -14.65 26.51 0.45
CA LYS A 5 -14.49 25.70 1.65
C LYS A 5 -14.51 24.21 1.36
N GLU A 6 -15.40 23.78 0.46
CA GLU A 6 -15.46 22.39 0.04
C GLU A 6 -14.19 21.98 -0.72
N HIS A 7 -13.69 22.86 -1.57
CA HIS A 7 -12.45 22.62 -2.31
C HIS A 7 -11.24 22.52 -1.37
N SER A 8 -11.16 23.39 -0.36
CA SER A 8 -10.13 23.32 0.67
C SER A 8 -10.22 22.03 1.46
N LYS A 9 -11.42 21.60 1.86
CA LYS A 9 -11.64 20.35 2.57
C LYS A 9 -11.17 19.15 1.75
N ASN A 10 -11.44 19.14 0.44
CA ASN A 10 -10.98 18.08 -0.45
C ASN A 10 -9.46 18.04 -0.53
N ARG A 11 -8.79 19.18 -0.54
CA ARG A 11 -7.33 19.26 -0.52
C ARG A 11 -6.77 18.79 0.82
N GLU A 12 -7.46 19.09 1.91
CA GLU A 12 -7.05 18.70 3.26
C GLU A 12 -7.22 17.19 3.49
N HIS A 13 -8.11 16.56 2.74
CA HIS A 13 -8.44 15.14 2.89
C HIS A 13 -7.73 14.26 1.87
N LYS A 14 -6.48 14.59 1.56
CA LYS A 14 -5.65 13.70 0.75
C LYS A 14 -5.40 12.41 1.51
N THR A 15 -5.41 11.30 0.78
CA THR A 15 -5.02 10.01 1.36
C THR A 15 -3.55 10.06 1.74
N ARG A 16 -3.23 9.79 2.98
CA ARG A 16 -1.88 9.87 3.51
C ARG A 16 -1.22 8.51 3.43
N ILE A 17 -0.11 8.45 2.71
CA ILE A 17 0.53 7.18 2.34
C ILE A 17 1.92 7.07 2.94
N LEU A 18 2.20 5.92 3.54
CA LEU A 18 3.52 5.51 3.99
C LEU A 18 4.09 4.54 2.96
N VAL A 19 5.31 4.77 2.51
CA VAL A 19 6.01 3.85 1.58
C VAL A 19 7.14 3.15 2.35
N VAL A 20 7.09 1.83 2.40
CA VAL A 20 8.07 0.99 3.10
C VAL A 20 8.79 0.09 2.10
N ASP A 21 10.04 0.40 1.80
CA ASP A 21 10.86 -0.36 0.86
C ASP A 21 12.33 -0.05 1.14
N ASP A 22 13.16 -1.08 1.23
CA ASP A 22 14.60 -0.92 1.47
C ASP A 22 15.38 -0.59 0.19
N HIS A 23 14.73 -0.63 -0.98
CA HIS A 23 15.35 -0.28 -2.26
C HIS A 23 15.12 1.22 -2.54
N ASP A 24 16.15 2.03 -2.37
CA ASP A 24 16.05 3.49 -2.48
C ASP A 24 15.45 3.94 -3.81
N ILE A 25 15.89 3.35 -4.92
CA ILE A 25 15.42 3.73 -6.26
C ILE A 25 13.92 3.45 -6.41
N VAL A 26 13.48 2.28 -5.99
CA VAL A 26 12.06 1.89 -6.06
C VAL A 26 11.23 2.81 -5.17
N ARG A 27 11.68 3.04 -3.93
CA ARG A 27 10.98 3.88 -2.97
C ARG A 27 10.82 5.30 -3.51
N GLN A 28 11.90 5.91 -4.01
CA GLN A 28 11.84 7.26 -4.53
C GLN A 28 10.96 7.37 -5.78
N GLY A 29 10.99 6.35 -6.64
CA GLY A 29 10.13 6.31 -7.80
C GLY A 29 8.65 6.24 -7.44
N LEU A 30 8.29 5.43 -6.44
CA LEU A 30 6.92 5.33 -5.95
C LEU A 30 6.45 6.63 -5.32
N ILE A 31 7.30 7.26 -4.51
CA ILE A 31 6.98 8.55 -3.88
C ILE A 31 6.66 9.59 -4.95
N GLN A 32 7.47 9.65 -6.00
CA GLN A 32 7.25 10.58 -7.10
C GLN A 32 5.91 10.35 -7.79
N LEU A 33 5.62 9.09 -8.13
CA LEU A 33 4.37 8.73 -8.79
C LEU A 33 3.15 9.09 -7.96
N VAL A 34 3.18 8.73 -6.68
CA VAL A 34 2.05 8.97 -5.77
C VAL A 34 1.84 10.47 -5.58
N ASN A 35 2.91 11.23 -5.39
CA ASN A 35 2.79 12.66 -5.14
C ASN A 35 2.33 13.47 -6.35
N GLN A 36 2.34 12.88 -7.54
CA GLN A 36 1.78 13.52 -8.73
C GLN A 36 0.24 13.52 -8.72
N GLU A 37 -0.38 12.64 -7.92
CA GLU A 37 -1.83 12.56 -7.84
C GLU A 37 -2.37 13.61 -6.88
N PRO A 38 -3.40 14.38 -7.30
CA PRO A 38 -3.90 15.48 -6.47
C PRO A 38 -4.60 15.03 -5.18
N ASP A 39 -5.08 13.79 -5.13
CA ASP A 39 -5.81 13.24 -3.99
C ASP A 39 -4.94 12.36 -3.08
N LEU A 40 -3.65 12.25 -3.37
CA LEU A 40 -2.73 11.41 -2.61
C LEU A 40 -1.52 12.22 -2.14
N VAL A 41 -0.96 11.84 -1.01
CA VAL A 41 0.29 12.44 -0.52
C VAL A 41 1.10 11.37 0.23
N VAL A 42 2.39 11.29 -0.07
CA VAL A 42 3.30 10.46 0.73
C VAL A 42 3.69 11.27 1.96
N CYS A 43 3.21 10.85 3.12
CA CYS A 43 3.46 11.55 4.38
C CYS A 43 4.69 11.03 5.12
N ALA A 44 5.15 9.82 4.77
CA ALA A 44 6.32 9.22 5.41
C ALA A 44 6.90 8.13 4.52
N GLU A 45 8.18 7.85 4.71
CA GLU A 45 8.86 6.74 4.07
C GLU A 45 9.67 5.97 5.10
N ALA A 46 9.90 4.69 4.84
CA ALA A 46 10.64 3.82 5.75
C ALA A 46 11.44 2.80 4.94
N GLU A 47 12.61 2.45 5.45
CA GLU A 47 13.48 1.45 4.84
C GLU A 47 13.30 0.07 5.47
N ASN A 48 12.69 0.01 6.64
CA ASN A 48 12.53 -1.23 7.39
C ASN A 48 11.29 -1.17 8.27
N ALA A 49 10.96 -2.28 8.92
CA ALA A 49 9.77 -2.39 9.75
C ALA A 49 9.82 -1.45 10.96
N GLY A 50 10.98 -1.31 11.59
CA GLY A 50 11.13 -0.42 12.75
C GLY A 50 10.79 1.01 12.41
N GLN A 51 11.32 1.51 11.30
CA GLN A 51 11.01 2.86 10.84
C GLN A 51 9.54 3.01 10.46
N ALA A 52 8.95 1.98 9.87
CA ALA A 52 7.53 1.99 9.49
C ALA A 52 6.64 2.12 10.71
N LEU A 53 6.89 1.32 11.75
CA LEU A 53 6.10 1.38 12.98
C LEU A 53 6.28 2.72 13.69
N ASP A 54 7.49 3.26 13.68
CA ASP A 54 7.78 4.58 14.25
C ASP A 54 6.98 5.68 13.52
N ALA A 55 6.92 5.61 12.20
CA ALA A 55 6.15 6.58 11.40
C ALA A 55 4.65 6.51 11.74
N LEU A 56 4.11 5.31 11.94
CA LEU A 56 2.71 5.13 12.29
C LEU A 56 2.38 5.70 13.67
N GLU A 57 3.33 5.70 14.61
CA GLU A 57 3.15 6.31 15.92
C GLU A 57 3.15 7.84 15.85
N LYS A 58 3.93 8.39 14.94
CA LYS A 58 4.15 9.84 14.87
C LYS A 58 3.19 10.57 13.94
N GLN A 59 2.62 9.88 12.98
CA GLN A 59 1.77 10.50 11.97
C GLN A 59 0.54 9.66 11.70
N GLN A 60 -0.53 10.33 11.28
CA GLN A 60 -1.70 9.63 10.79
C GLN A 60 -1.44 9.14 9.38
N VAL A 61 -1.60 7.85 9.16
CA VAL A 61 -1.41 7.20 7.87
C VAL A 61 -2.69 6.45 7.50
N ASP A 62 -3.17 6.65 6.28
CA ASP A 62 -4.37 5.99 5.80
C ASP A 62 -4.06 4.69 5.07
N LEU A 63 -2.91 4.66 4.38
CA LEU A 63 -2.53 3.52 3.55
C LEU A 63 -1.02 3.35 3.57
N ALA A 64 -0.56 2.11 3.72
CA ALA A 64 0.86 1.77 3.66
C ALA A 64 1.14 0.87 2.47
N ILE A 65 2.15 1.23 1.69
CA ILE A 65 2.69 0.39 0.62
C ILE A 65 3.92 -0.30 1.21
N VAL A 66 3.90 -1.63 1.24
CA VAL A 66 4.91 -2.40 1.97
C VAL A 66 5.56 -3.43 1.06
N ASP A 67 6.88 -3.36 0.93
CA ASP A 67 7.67 -4.39 0.27
C ASP A 67 7.61 -5.68 1.10
N ILE A 68 7.32 -6.81 0.45
CA ILE A 68 7.25 -8.10 1.11
C ILE A 68 8.64 -8.54 1.63
N SER A 69 9.72 -8.11 0.97
CA SER A 69 11.10 -8.53 1.26
C SER A 69 11.88 -7.41 1.94
N LEU A 70 11.65 -7.19 3.23
CA LEU A 70 12.41 -6.22 4.01
C LEU A 70 13.60 -6.91 4.69
N GLU A 71 14.64 -6.14 5.03
CA GLU A 71 15.85 -6.69 5.63
C GLU A 71 15.63 -7.22 7.04
N ASP A 72 14.87 -6.50 7.87
CA ASP A 72 14.71 -6.82 9.28
C ASP A 72 13.56 -7.79 9.57
N THR A 73 12.57 -7.87 8.66
CA THR A 73 11.46 -8.79 8.81
C THR A 73 10.73 -8.93 7.49
N SER A 74 9.87 -9.92 7.41
CA SER A 74 8.96 -10.07 6.25
C SER A 74 7.93 -8.95 6.24
N GLY A 75 7.61 -8.42 5.05
CA GLY A 75 6.50 -7.48 4.90
C GLY A 75 5.17 -8.08 5.32
N LEU A 76 5.04 -9.41 5.29
CA LEU A 76 3.83 -10.10 5.75
C LEU A 76 3.70 -10.00 7.28
N GLU A 77 4.80 -10.24 8.01
CA GLU A 77 4.80 -10.09 9.47
C GLU A 77 4.51 -8.64 9.87
N LEU A 78 5.13 -7.70 9.17
CA LEU A 78 4.87 -6.29 9.41
C LEU A 78 3.40 -5.95 9.17
N THR A 79 2.82 -6.48 8.09
CA THR A 79 1.41 -6.25 7.77
C THR A 79 0.50 -6.77 8.89
N GLU A 80 0.76 -7.97 9.39
CA GLU A 80 -0.01 -8.54 10.50
C GLU A 80 0.06 -7.63 11.73
N LYS A 81 1.25 -7.16 12.07
CA LYS A 81 1.46 -6.26 13.21
C LYS A 81 0.76 -4.93 13.02
N MET A 82 0.88 -4.35 11.83
CA MET A 82 0.20 -3.09 11.50
C MET A 82 -1.31 -3.22 11.63
N LYS A 83 -1.88 -4.32 11.13
CA LYS A 83 -3.33 -4.52 11.18
C LYS A 83 -3.84 -4.79 12.58
N LEU A 84 -3.03 -5.39 13.44
CA LEU A 84 -3.38 -5.57 14.85
C LEU A 84 -3.43 -4.22 15.58
N CYS A 85 -2.45 -3.36 15.35
CA CYS A 85 -2.34 -2.07 16.04
C CYS A 85 -3.21 -1.00 15.39
N TYR A 86 -3.40 -1.06 14.09
CA TYR A 86 -4.12 -0.05 13.31
C TYR A 86 -5.12 -0.74 12.37
N PRO A 87 -6.27 -1.20 12.91
CA PRO A 87 -7.21 -2.02 12.12
C PRO A 87 -7.76 -1.32 10.87
N ASN A 88 -7.82 0.00 10.88
CA ASN A 88 -8.35 0.77 9.75
C ASN A 88 -7.31 1.11 8.69
N LEU A 89 -6.03 0.82 8.99
CA LEU A 89 -4.95 1.06 8.03
C LEU A 89 -5.11 0.11 6.84
N ILE A 90 -5.05 0.68 5.65
CA ILE A 90 -5.08 -0.11 4.41
C ILE A 90 -3.65 -0.47 4.07
N VAL A 91 -3.36 -1.74 3.79
CA VAL A 91 -2.02 -2.19 3.43
C VAL A 91 -2.03 -2.77 2.02
N LEU A 92 -1.09 -2.29 1.21
CA LEU A 92 -0.88 -2.72 -0.16
C LEU A 92 0.53 -3.30 -0.25
N ILE A 93 0.64 -4.57 -0.61
CA ILE A 93 1.93 -5.26 -0.66
C ILE A 93 2.55 -5.12 -2.05
N LEU A 94 3.85 -4.86 -2.07
CA LEU A 94 4.67 -4.95 -3.28
C LEU A 94 5.55 -6.18 -3.19
N SER A 95 5.72 -6.90 -4.30
CA SER A 95 6.55 -8.09 -4.31
C SER A 95 7.28 -8.27 -5.64
N MET A 96 8.53 -8.72 -5.57
CA MET A 96 9.27 -9.19 -6.74
C MET A 96 8.75 -10.55 -7.22
N HIS A 97 8.01 -11.24 -6.36
CA HIS A 97 7.49 -12.58 -6.67
C HIS A 97 6.15 -12.48 -7.40
N ASP A 98 6.11 -13.04 -8.59
CA ASP A 98 4.92 -13.11 -9.42
C ASP A 98 4.27 -14.46 -9.16
N SER A 99 3.64 -14.62 -7.99
CA SER A 99 3.15 -15.90 -7.54
C SER A 99 1.84 -15.78 -6.78
N LEU A 100 0.94 -16.69 -7.10
CA LEU A 100 -0.34 -16.82 -6.43
C LEU A 100 -0.19 -17.02 -4.91
N LEU A 101 0.83 -17.77 -4.52
CA LEU A 101 1.07 -18.06 -3.10
C LEU A 101 1.33 -16.77 -2.30
N TYR A 102 2.17 -15.89 -2.82
CA TYR A 102 2.48 -14.64 -2.12
C TYR A 102 1.29 -13.69 -2.09
N ALA A 103 0.49 -13.68 -3.15
CA ALA A 103 -0.74 -12.90 -3.16
C ALA A 103 -1.71 -13.40 -2.09
N GLN A 104 -1.90 -14.72 -2.00
CA GLN A 104 -2.76 -15.32 -1.00
C GLN A 104 -2.28 -15.04 0.42
N ARG A 105 -0.98 -15.17 0.66
CA ARG A 105 -0.38 -14.87 1.97
C ARG A 105 -0.56 -13.41 2.36
N SER A 106 -0.42 -12.51 1.39
CA SER A 106 -0.60 -11.08 1.61
C SER A 106 -2.02 -10.79 2.09
N LEU A 107 -3.02 -11.35 1.41
CA LEU A 107 -4.42 -11.16 1.78
C LEU A 107 -4.73 -11.76 3.16
N ARG A 108 -4.16 -12.92 3.47
CA ARG A 108 -4.32 -13.55 4.79
C ARG A 108 -3.71 -12.72 5.91
N ALA A 109 -2.60 -12.05 5.62
CA ALA A 109 -1.94 -11.18 6.60
C ALA A 109 -2.75 -9.91 6.88
N GLY A 110 -3.77 -9.64 6.07
CA GLY A 110 -4.65 -8.50 6.23
C GLY A 110 -4.46 -7.41 5.19
N ALA A 111 -3.61 -7.63 4.17
CA ALA A 111 -3.45 -6.66 3.09
C ALA A 111 -4.71 -6.61 2.24
N ALA A 112 -5.01 -5.42 1.73
CA ALA A 112 -6.12 -5.20 0.80
C ALA A 112 -5.69 -5.43 -0.65
N GLY A 113 -4.39 -5.47 -0.90
CA GLY A 113 -3.92 -5.66 -2.27
C GLY A 113 -2.50 -6.15 -2.36
N TYR A 114 -2.16 -6.60 -3.56
CA TYR A 114 -0.86 -7.15 -3.92
C TYR A 114 -0.50 -6.68 -5.32
N VAL A 115 0.66 -6.05 -5.45
CA VAL A 115 1.16 -5.54 -6.72
C VAL A 115 2.56 -6.08 -6.96
N ALA A 116 2.79 -6.66 -8.14
CA ALA A 116 4.13 -7.08 -8.54
C ALA A 116 5.00 -5.84 -8.77
N LYS A 117 6.23 -5.84 -8.23
CA LYS A 117 7.12 -4.67 -8.33
C LYS A 117 7.38 -4.23 -9.75
N HIS A 118 7.52 -5.17 -10.69
CA HIS A 118 7.79 -4.83 -12.09
C HIS A 118 6.59 -4.15 -12.77
N GLU A 119 5.40 -4.25 -12.20
CA GLU A 119 4.20 -3.59 -12.70
C GLU A 119 3.83 -2.34 -11.90
N ALA A 120 4.56 -2.06 -10.81
CA ALA A 120 4.17 -1.02 -9.87
C ALA A 120 4.03 0.36 -10.53
N ALA A 121 4.96 0.73 -11.42
CA ALA A 121 4.89 2.03 -12.08
C ALA A 121 3.59 2.23 -12.84
N GLU A 122 3.04 1.19 -13.44
CA GLU A 122 1.80 1.27 -14.22
C GLU A 122 0.55 1.04 -13.37
N LYS A 123 0.66 0.22 -12.32
CA LYS A 123 -0.51 -0.30 -11.60
C LYS A 123 -0.73 0.33 -10.24
N ILE A 124 0.28 0.98 -9.66
CA ILE A 124 0.20 1.40 -8.25
C ILE A 124 -0.93 2.40 -7.99
N ILE A 125 -1.14 3.35 -8.88
CA ILE A 125 -2.16 4.38 -8.67
C ILE A 125 -3.57 3.78 -8.74
N VAL A 126 -3.81 2.92 -9.72
CA VAL A 126 -5.09 2.20 -9.82
C VAL A 126 -5.31 1.33 -8.58
N ALA A 127 -4.26 0.62 -8.15
CA ALA A 127 -4.33 -0.23 -6.96
C ALA A 127 -4.69 0.58 -5.71
N ILE A 128 -4.04 1.72 -5.52
CA ILE A 128 -4.31 2.61 -4.38
C ILE A 128 -5.77 3.04 -4.37
N HIS A 129 -6.27 3.49 -5.50
CA HIS A 129 -7.66 3.96 -5.59
C HIS A 129 -8.65 2.83 -5.29
N GLN A 130 -8.40 1.63 -5.80
CA GLN A 130 -9.29 0.51 -5.58
C GLN A 130 -9.31 0.05 -4.13
N VAL A 131 -8.14 -0.10 -3.50
CA VAL A 131 -8.09 -0.53 -2.09
C VAL A 131 -8.63 0.55 -1.16
N ARG A 132 -8.43 1.82 -1.50
CA ARG A 132 -9.03 2.93 -0.75
C ARG A 132 -10.55 2.86 -0.78
N ASP A 133 -11.12 2.42 -1.89
CA ASP A 133 -12.58 2.28 -2.05
C ASP A 133 -13.12 0.99 -1.45
N GLY A 134 -12.30 0.24 -0.74
CA GLY A 134 -12.72 -0.98 -0.07
C GLY A 134 -12.67 -2.25 -0.93
N LYS A 135 -12.08 -2.16 -2.12
CA LYS A 135 -11.92 -3.31 -3.02
C LYS A 135 -10.59 -3.99 -2.77
N ILE A 136 -10.51 -5.27 -3.13
CA ILE A 136 -9.26 -6.02 -3.14
C ILE A 136 -8.63 -5.86 -4.52
N TYR A 137 -7.31 -5.63 -4.56
CA TYR A 137 -6.59 -5.48 -5.81
C TYR A 137 -5.43 -6.47 -5.90
N VAL A 138 -5.36 -7.20 -7.00
CA VAL A 138 -4.24 -8.09 -7.30
C VAL A 138 -3.83 -7.87 -8.74
N SER A 139 -2.58 -7.48 -8.96
CA SER A 139 -2.08 -7.12 -10.29
C SER A 139 -1.55 -8.31 -11.11
N ASP A 140 -1.31 -9.45 -10.46
CA ASP A 140 -0.74 -10.62 -11.12
C ASP A 140 -1.74 -11.27 -12.05
N SER A 141 -1.38 -11.43 -13.32
CA SER A 141 -2.25 -12.07 -14.31
C SER A 141 -2.56 -13.53 -13.97
N LYS A 142 -1.64 -14.21 -13.27
CA LYS A 142 -1.87 -15.59 -12.81
C LYS A 142 -2.94 -15.66 -11.75
N VAL A 143 -3.00 -14.64 -10.89
CA VAL A 143 -4.00 -14.55 -9.83
C VAL A 143 -5.37 -14.21 -10.42
N ALA A 144 -5.43 -13.41 -11.48
CA ALA A 144 -6.67 -13.08 -12.15
C ALA A 144 -7.37 -14.31 -12.73
N LYS A 145 -6.64 -15.43 -12.89
CA LYS A 145 -7.18 -16.71 -13.38
C LYS A 145 -7.60 -17.64 -12.23
N MET A 146 -7.56 -17.18 -10.98
CA MET A 146 -8.01 -17.99 -9.85
C MET A 146 -9.49 -18.31 -9.97
N PRO A 147 -9.90 -19.53 -9.56
CA PRO A 147 -11.32 -19.81 -9.42
C PRO A 147 -11.97 -18.88 -8.41
N SER A 148 -13.21 -18.46 -8.69
CA SER A 148 -13.92 -17.50 -7.83
C SER A 148 -14.07 -17.98 -6.40
N ASP A 149 -14.20 -19.27 -6.19
CA ASP A 149 -14.34 -19.87 -4.85
C ASP A 149 -13.04 -19.78 -4.04
N ALA A 150 -11.88 -19.67 -4.70
CA ALA A 150 -10.61 -19.50 -4.01
C ALA A 150 -10.43 -18.06 -3.48
N THR A 151 -11.22 -17.12 -3.96
CA THR A 151 -11.15 -15.71 -3.53
C THR A 151 -12.22 -15.34 -2.52
N SER A 152 -13.15 -16.21 -2.28
CA SER A 152 -14.26 -15.96 -1.34
C SER A 152 -13.87 -16.15 0.12
#